data_960c8ee5b9f026d06ea7c03f4893f109
#
_entry.id   960c8ee5b9f026d06ea7c03f4893f109
#
_cell.length_a   1.000
_cell.length_b   1.000
_cell.length_c   1.000
_cell.angle_alpha   90.00
_cell.angle_beta   90.00
_cell.angle_gamma   90.00
#
_symmetry.space_group_name_H-M   'P 1'
#
loop_
_entity.id
_entity.type
_entity.pdbx_description
1 polymer ?
#
loop_
_entity_poly.entity_id
_entity_poly.type
_entity_poly.pdbx_seq_one_letter_code
_entity_poly.pdbx_strand_id
1 'polypeptide(L)'
;HSIKAKTTGLEQVLKTKDAVVLVRRGAQLTINDSSNGKGSIDYNGVESVYVAVKLTDGNDTGSDVAKLTVNGGTLKGYYYGISGNGTRHGTEVVINGGAITAADAKEGTAIYHPQDGLLTVNGGTVSAPTGIEMRSGTLTVNAGAIKSTVSTFDEKGNGSGTTMTGVAVAVSQHVTDKDLKVVINGGTLTGPYALYEKDLQNETGTKALEIKDGIFEGQVYSKNCTAFIKGGTFSDVSALESKERALIYLTDDAKLSLVLGKDCTVSPFIVLESQVVNIDLNKKTLIIDDKIEGRTFILVKGGSLKLTDGNITDNEMGISLAADNAKLELDGIVYKATAADAAGILNDKNVQNTSIIVKNSTITSGYYAVNTNAHTNPVVGSTKIVLENSHFIATETALLVNIPSTVNIDNCTFSGNHQAAFLRGGTYTIKNSSFTLKAELESTHSENNHMKQWQDGNRAAFAGITIGNYLNGAYQYPTTVAMTGVTVNVEGAHASSFPAVHVCANAANDKGVALTYDGSCSFTSTYDPAVEYGTANITVNGEKVDSNVKQETSN
;
A
#
# COMPACT_ATOMS: atom_id res chain seq x y z
N HIS A 1 -46.14 9.48 8.36
CA HIS A 1 -46.94 9.66 7.15
C HIS A 1 -46.23 9.01 5.97
N SER A 2 -47.01 8.34 5.08
CA SER A 2 -46.47 7.70 3.88
C SER A 2 -47.22 8.18 2.66
N ILE A 3 -46.52 8.48 1.59
CA ILE A 3 -47.06 8.72 0.26
C ILE A 3 -46.83 7.44 -0.54
N LYS A 4 -47.90 6.80 -0.97
CA LYS A 4 -47.88 5.54 -1.73
C LYS A 4 -48.56 5.69 -3.06
N ALA A 5 -48.02 5.02 -4.08
CA ALA A 5 -48.71 4.92 -5.37
C ALA A 5 -50.02 4.17 -5.22
N LYS A 6 -51.04 4.56 -6.01
CA LYS A 6 -52.32 3.83 -6.15
C LYS A 6 -52.45 3.25 -7.54
N THR A 7 -53.00 2.04 -7.63
CA THR A 7 -53.22 1.35 -8.92
C THR A 7 -54.44 1.86 -9.68
N THR A 8 -55.41 2.46 -8.98
CA THR A 8 -56.68 2.95 -9.59
C THR A 8 -56.64 4.45 -9.82
N GLY A 9 -56.93 4.91 -11.01
CA GLY A 9 -57.03 6.32 -11.39
C GLY A 9 -55.74 6.93 -11.95
N LEU A 10 -54.62 6.22 -11.95
CA LEU A 10 -53.35 6.68 -12.55
C LEU A 10 -53.44 6.81 -14.08
N GLU A 11 -54.29 6.05 -14.73
CA GLU A 11 -54.44 6.04 -16.19
C GLU A 11 -55.05 7.32 -16.77
N GLN A 12 -55.80 8.08 -15.99
CA GLN A 12 -56.48 9.28 -16.47
C GLN A 12 -55.78 10.60 -16.10
N VAL A 13 -54.93 10.62 -15.10
CA VAL A 13 -54.36 11.87 -14.55
C VAL A 13 -52.94 12.15 -14.96
N LEU A 14 -52.15 11.12 -15.29
CA LEU A 14 -50.74 11.26 -15.61
C LEU A 14 -50.44 10.63 -16.97
N LYS A 15 -50.28 11.44 -18.00
CA LYS A 15 -49.57 11.05 -19.23
C LYS A 15 -48.09 10.71 -18.97
N THR A 16 -47.62 10.84 -17.71
CA THR A 16 -46.30 10.41 -17.23
C THR A 16 -46.49 9.48 -16.04
N LYS A 17 -46.62 8.18 -16.30
CA LYS A 17 -46.93 7.11 -15.34
C LYS A 17 -45.75 6.69 -14.46
N ASP A 18 -44.69 7.45 -14.38
CA ASP A 18 -43.38 6.94 -13.97
C ASP A 18 -42.87 7.38 -12.59
N ALA A 19 -43.58 8.25 -11.85
CA ALA A 19 -43.13 8.73 -10.55
C ALA A 19 -44.26 8.88 -9.51
N VAL A 20 -43.94 8.61 -8.21
CA VAL A 20 -44.86 8.90 -7.09
C VAL A 20 -44.95 10.40 -6.86
N VAL A 21 -43.78 11.08 -6.88
CA VAL A 21 -43.67 12.54 -6.73
C VAL A 21 -42.85 13.11 -7.88
N LEU A 22 -43.37 14.17 -8.49
CA LEU A 22 -42.66 14.92 -9.54
C LEU A 22 -42.31 16.31 -9.05
N VAL A 23 -41.01 16.62 -8.99
CA VAL A 23 -40.49 17.96 -8.71
C VAL A 23 -40.27 18.65 -10.05
N ARG A 24 -41.11 19.62 -10.36
CA ARG A 24 -41.03 20.34 -11.64
C ARG A 24 -39.97 21.42 -11.60
N ARG A 25 -39.57 21.88 -12.76
CA ARG A 25 -38.72 23.03 -13.01
C ARG A 25 -39.15 24.23 -12.11
N GLY A 26 -38.18 24.84 -11.44
CA GLY A 26 -38.39 25.97 -10.51
C GLY A 26 -39.04 25.58 -9.16
N ALA A 27 -39.47 24.33 -8.99
CA ALA A 27 -40.04 23.87 -7.72
C ALA A 27 -38.96 23.41 -6.75
N GLN A 28 -39.23 23.58 -5.46
CA GLN A 28 -38.40 23.11 -4.36
C GLN A 28 -39.22 22.17 -3.48
N LEU A 29 -38.67 20.97 -3.19
CA LEU A 29 -39.26 20.00 -2.28
C LEU A 29 -38.30 19.68 -1.16
N THR A 30 -38.75 19.78 0.08
CA THR A 30 -38.03 19.29 1.25
C THR A 30 -38.82 18.17 1.88
N ILE A 31 -38.16 17.02 2.08
CA ILE A 31 -38.73 15.83 2.71
C ILE A 31 -38.15 15.72 4.11
N ASN A 32 -38.99 15.86 5.11
CA ASN A 32 -38.67 15.65 6.52
C ASN A 32 -39.47 14.45 7.03
N ASP A 33 -38.81 13.58 7.79
CA ASP A 33 -39.49 12.48 8.46
C ASP A 33 -39.69 12.79 9.95
N SER A 34 -40.92 13.11 10.31
CA SER A 34 -41.31 13.30 11.71
C SER A 34 -41.75 12.00 12.42
N SER A 35 -41.66 10.86 11.73
CA SER A 35 -42.10 9.55 12.23
C SER A 35 -40.96 8.66 12.74
N ASN A 36 -39.79 9.24 12.94
CA ASN A 36 -38.60 8.55 13.41
C ASN A 36 -38.17 7.37 12.50
N GLY A 37 -38.03 7.63 11.20
CA GLY A 37 -37.60 6.67 10.19
C GLY A 37 -38.73 5.84 9.54
N LYS A 38 -40.00 6.06 9.90
CA LYS A 38 -41.12 5.29 9.38
C LYS A 38 -41.85 5.96 8.20
N GLY A 39 -41.53 7.21 7.88
CA GLY A 39 -42.08 7.92 6.74
C GLY A 39 -41.56 7.35 5.43
N SER A 40 -42.41 7.25 4.42
CA SER A 40 -41.98 6.77 3.10
C SER A 40 -42.68 7.44 1.94
N ILE A 41 -41.98 7.52 0.81
CA ILE A 41 -42.50 7.73 -0.53
C ILE A 41 -42.18 6.42 -1.28
N ASP A 42 -43.22 5.65 -1.62
CA ASP A 42 -43.07 4.26 -2.03
C ASP A 42 -43.93 3.96 -3.26
N TYR A 43 -43.39 3.23 -4.24
CA TYR A 43 -44.09 2.74 -5.43
C TYR A 43 -45.22 1.75 -5.09
N ASN A 44 -45.23 1.23 -3.86
CA ASN A 44 -46.30 0.34 -3.30
C ASN A 44 -46.64 -0.89 -4.14
N GLY A 45 -45.59 -1.52 -4.73
CA GLY A 45 -45.77 -2.71 -5.57
C GLY A 45 -46.30 -2.44 -6.98
N VAL A 46 -46.44 -1.17 -7.37
CA VAL A 46 -46.90 -0.79 -8.72
C VAL A 46 -45.66 -0.62 -9.62
N GLU A 47 -45.28 -1.69 -10.31
CA GLU A 47 -44.05 -1.73 -11.14
C GLU A 47 -44.01 -0.69 -12.25
N SER A 48 -45.17 -0.20 -12.72
CA SER A 48 -45.24 0.90 -13.69
C SER A 48 -44.87 2.26 -13.10
N VAL A 49 -44.66 2.37 -11.76
CA VAL A 49 -44.17 3.55 -11.08
C VAL A 49 -42.67 3.41 -10.84
N TYR A 50 -41.90 3.81 -11.83
CA TYR A 50 -40.47 3.55 -11.87
C TYR A 50 -39.68 4.32 -10.81
N VAL A 51 -40.13 5.51 -10.40
CA VAL A 51 -39.38 6.45 -9.57
C VAL A 51 -40.18 6.85 -8.33
N ALA A 52 -39.54 6.90 -7.15
CA ALA A 52 -40.19 7.48 -5.98
C ALA A 52 -40.28 9.01 -6.11
N VAL A 53 -39.14 9.69 -6.36
CA VAL A 53 -39.09 11.14 -6.59
C VAL A 53 -38.35 11.44 -7.89
N LYS A 54 -39.05 12.00 -8.85
CA LYS A 54 -38.48 12.41 -10.14
C LYS A 54 -38.32 13.93 -10.20
N LEU A 55 -37.20 14.38 -10.71
CA LEU A 55 -36.94 15.79 -10.99
C LEU A 55 -37.02 16.03 -12.50
N THR A 56 -37.66 17.11 -12.92
CA THR A 56 -37.54 17.54 -14.30
C THR A 56 -36.27 18.36 -14.47
N ASP A 57 -35.63 18.20 -15.60
CA ASP A 57 -34.52 19.07 -16.01
C ASP A 57 -34.95 20.52 -16.12
N GLY A 58 -34.00 21.44 -15.93
CA GLY A 58 -34.20 22.86 -16.14
C GLY A 58 -34.41 23.23 -17.61
N ASN A 59 -34.51 24.51 -17.89
CA ASN A 59 -34.44 25.04 -19.25
C ASN A 59 -32.96 25.13 -19.72
N ASP A 60 -32.76 25.44 -20.98
CA ASP A 60 -31.42 25.51 -21.59
C ASP A 60 -30.56 26.66 -21.00
N THR A 61 -31.15 27.58 -20.24
CA THR A 61 -30.47 28.69 -19.58
C THR A 61 -30.08 28.39 -18.12
N GLY A 62 -30.55 27.27 -17.55
CA GLY A 62 -30.26 26.90 -16.17
C GLY A 62 -30.93 27.77 -15.09
N SER A 63 -31.86 28.66 -15.47
CA SER A 63 -32.50 29.64 -14.55
C SER A 63 -33.55 29.03 -13.62
N ASP A 64 -34.17 27.92 -14.02
CA ASP A 64 -35.28 27.30 -13.30
C ASP A 64 -34.88 25.93 -12.76
N VAL A 65 -34.20 25.88 -11.63
CA VAL A 65 -33.66 24.68 -11.02
C VAL A 65 -34.74 23.93 -10.24
N ALA A 66 -34.92 22.62 -10.52
CA ALA A 66 -35.70 21.74 -9.65
C ALA A 66 -34.84 21.34 -8.45
N LYS A 67 -35.30 21.58 -7.22
CA LYS A 67 -34.56 21.31 -5.99
C LYS A 67 -35.23 20.26 -5.13
N LEU A 68 -34.43 19.30 -4.63
CA LEU A 68 -34.87 18.30 -3.68
C LEU A 68 -33.92 18.25 -2.48
N THR A 69 -34.46 18.37 -1.29
CA THR A 69 -33.72 18.13 -0.04
C THR A 69 -34.38 16.99 0.72
N VAL A 70 -33.60 15.93 1.04
CA VAL A 70 -34.06 14.79 1.82
C VAL A 70 -33.35 14.79 3.17
N ASN A 71 -34.10 15.05 4.23
CA ASN A 71 -33.61 15.05 5.61
C ASN A 71 -33.90 13.72 6.34
N GLY A 72 -34.79 12.89 5.80
CA GLY A 72 -35.15 11.61 6.42
C GLY A 72 -36.26 10.87 5.66
N GLY A 73 -36.64 9.70 6.17
CA GLY A 73 -37.63 8.83 5.57
C GLY A 73 -37.06 7.90 4.49
N THR A 74 -37.93 7.10 3.88
CA THR A 74 -37.54 6.15 2.82
C THR A 74 -38.12 6.56 1.48
N LEU A 75 -37.26 6.65 0.46
CA LEU A 75 -37.67 6.87 -0.94
C LEU A 75 -37.42 5.57 -1.70
N LYS A 76 -38.50 4.92 -2.17
CA LYS A 76 -38.44 3.63 -2.86
C LYS A 76 -39.28 3.62 -4.13
N GLY A 77 -38.63 3.67 -5.27
CA GLY A 77 -39.28 3.40 -6.58
C GLY A 77 -39.06 1.99 -7.05
N TYR A 78 -39.64 1.62 -8.20
CA TYR A 78 -39.36 0.31 -8.79
C TYR A 78 -37.91 0.27 -9.30
N TYR A 79 -37.55 1.13 -10.26
CA TYR A 79 -36.20 1.20 -10.78
C TYR A 79 -35.35 2.25 -10.07
N TYR A 80 -35.93 3.36 -9.61
CA TYR A 80 -35.17 4.49 -9.06
C TYR A 80 -35.81 5.05 -7.78
N GLY A 81 -35.00 5.24 -6.73
CA GLY A 81 -35.41 6.03 -5.57
C GLY A 81 -35.53 7.52 -5.94
N ILE A 82 -34.49 8.06 -6.54
CA ILE A 82 -34.47 9.42 -7.10
C ILE A 82 -33.98 9.34 -8.54
N SER A 83 -34.62 10.06 -9.45
CA SER A 83 -34.19 10.14 -10.83
C SER A 83 -34.40 11.54 -11.40
N GLY A 84 -33.43 11.99 -12.18
CA GLY A 84 -33.65 13.03 -13.16
C GLY A 84 -34.20 12.50 -14.48
N ASN A 85 -34.27 13.39 -15.47
CA ASN A 85 -34.63 13.02 -16.85
C ASN A 85 -34.05 14.05 -17.82
N GLY A 86 -33.34 13.56 -18.83
CA GLY A 86 -32.71 14.41 -19.83
C GLY A 86 -31.29 14.82 -19.47
N THR A 87 -30.67 15.60 -20.35
CA THR A 87 -29.27 16.02 -20.26
C THR A 87 -29.13 17.55 -20.09
N ARG A 88 -30.24 18.24 -19.79
CA ARG A 88 -30.28 19.70 -19.67
C ARG A 88 -29.90 20.18 -18.29
N HIS A 89 -29.66 21.50 -18.17
CA HIS A 89 -29.31 22.15 -16.93
C HIS A 89 -30.35 22.04 -15.83
N GLY A 90 -29.91 22.01 -14.61
CA GLY A 90 -30.64 22.57 -13.49
C GLY A 90 -31.40 21.59 -12.64
N THR A 91 -30.70 20.65 -11.98
CA THR A 91 -31.21 20.08 -10.74
C THR A 91 -30.25 20.30 -9.59
N GLU A 92 -30.79 20.39 -8.38
CA GLU A 92 -30.04 20.45 -7.15
C GLU A 92 -30.65 19.43 -6.16
N VAL A 93 -29.88 18.40 -5.82
CA VAL A 93 -30.32 17.34 -4.90
C VAL A 93 -29.40 17.30 -3.71
N VAL A 94 -29.97 17.38 -2.50
CA VAL A 94 -29.23 17.30 -1.23
C VAL A 94 -29.82 16.18 -0.38
N ILE A 95 -28.99 15.21 -0.03
CA ILE A 95 -29.35 14.10 0.85
C ILE A 95 -28.64 14.28 2.18
N ASN A 96 -29.37 14.72 3.20
CA ASN A 96 -28.87 14.89 4.55
C ASN A 96 -29.11 13.64 5.42
N GLY A 97 -30.06 12.79 5.02
CA GLY A 97 -30.42 11.59 5.76
C GLY A 97 -31.50 10.77 5.04
N GLY A 98 -31.98 9.72 5.70
CA GLY A 98 -32.98 8.83 5.17
C GLY A 98 -32.39 7.65 4.37
N ALA A 99 -33.27 6.89 3.72
CA ALA A 99 -32.91 5.75 2.89
C ALA A 99 -33.45 5.92 1.48
N ILE A 100 -32.57 5.88 0.49
CA ILE A 100 -32.91 5.96 -0.93
C ILE A 100 -32.64 4.58 -1.53
N THR A 101 -33.66 3.96 -2.16
CA THR A 101 -33.53 2.59 -2.68
C THR A 101 -34.39 2.36 -3.91
N ALA A 102 -34.11 1.28 -4.63
CA ALA A 102 -34.93 0.75 -5.70
C ALA A 102 -35.44 -0.67 -5.35
N ALA A 103 -36.57 -1.05 -5.89
CA ALA A 103 -37.17 -2.36 -5.64
C ALA A 103 -36.67 -3.44 -6.58
N ASP A 104 -36.37 -3.08 -7.84
CA ASP A 104 -35.80 -4.03 -8.79
C ASP A 104 -34.40 -4.52 -8.32
N ALA A 105 -34.34 -5.83 -8.05
CA ALA A 105 -33.14 -6.46 -7.51
C ALA A 105 -32.04 -6.73 -8.55
N LYS A 106 -32.31 -6.50 -9.83
CA LYS A 106 -31.39 -6.77 -10.93
C LYS A 106 -30.81 -5.52 -11.54
N GLU A 107 -31.64 -4.52 -11.82
CA GLU A 107 -31.25 -3.33 -12.58
C GLU A 107 -31.56 -2.01 -11.85
N GLY A 108 -32.07 -2.08 -10.61
CA GLY A 108 -32.41 -0.89 -9.84
C GLY A 108 -31.20 -0.01 -9.53
N THR A 109 -31.40 1.30 -9.62
CA THR A 109 -30.42 2.32 -9.23
C THR A 109 -31.04 3.22 -8.18
N ALA A 110 -30.40 3.39 -7.02
CA ALA A 110 -31.00 4.21 -5.96
C ALA A 110 -31.09 5.69 -6.38
N ILE A 111 -30.03 6.26 -6.94
CA ILE A 111 -30.04 7.61 -7.51
C ILE A 111 -29.48 7.61 -8.92
N TYR A 112 -30.33 7.95 -9.89
CA TYR A 112 -29.93 8.14 -11.28
C TYR A 112 -29.90 9.63 -11.62
N HIS A 113 -28.71 10.15 -11.95
CA HIS A 113 -28.44 11.57 -12.20
C HIS A 113 -27.92 11.79 -13.62
N PRO A 114 -28.84 11.92 -14.62
CA PRO A 114 -28.44 12.05 -16.03
C PRO A 114 -28.22 13.50 -16.48
N GLN A 115 -28.74 14.49 -15.76
CA GLN A 115 -28.71 15.90 -16.13
C GLN A 115 -27.53 16.64 -15.50
N ASP A 116 -27.15 17.75 -16.12
CA ASP A 116 -26.24 18.70 -15.54
C ASP A 116 -26.87 19.33 -14.30
N GLY A 117 -26.19 19.25 -13.16
CA GLY A 117 -26.68 19.77 -11.89
C GLY A 117 -25.83 19.30 -10.72
N LEU A 118 -26.34 19.50 -9.52
CA LEU A 118 -25.64 19.16 -8.28
C LEU A 118 -26.34 18.03 -7.53
N LEU A 119 -25.57 17.05 -7.11
CA LEU A 119 -25.98 16.00 -6.17
C LEU A 119 -25.02 16.03 -4.98
N THR A 120 -25.53 16.29 -3.79
CA THR A 120 -24.75 16.30 -2.55
C THR A 120 -25.29 15.25 -1.58
N VAL A 121 -24.43 14.38 -1.11
CA VAL A 121 -24.75 13.38 -0.07
C VAL A 121 -23.98 13.73 1.19
N ASN A 122 -24.72 14.22 2.20
CA ASN A 122 -24.21 14.58 3.53
C ASN A 122 -24.44 13.48 4.57
N GLY A 123 -25.27 12.48 4.25
CA GLY A 123 -25.63 11.40 5.17
C GLY A 123 -26.69 10.47 4.59
N GLY A 124 -27.20 9.58 5.44
CA GLY A 124 -28.20 8.60 5.05
C GLY A 124 -27.64 7.36 4.36
N THR A 125 -28.53 6.57 3.76
CA THR A 125 -28.19 5.33 3.06
C THR A 125 -28.74 5.36 1.64
N VAL A 126 -27.89 5.09 0.66
CA VAL A 126 -28.22 4.99 -0.75
C VAL A 126 -27.91 3.57 -1.20
N SER A 127 -28.92 2.75 -1.52
CA SER A 127 -28.71 1.30 -1.66
C SER A 127 -29.63 0.66 -2.69
N ALA A 128 -29.05 0.12 -3.74
CA ALA A 128 -29.72 -0.65 -4.82
C ALA A 128 -28.65 -1.49 -5.55
N PRO A 129 -28.98 -2.30 -6.58
CA PRO A 129 -27.97 -2.92 -7.45
C PRO A 129 -26.91 -1.96 -7.96
N THR A 130 -27.29 -0.70 -8.26
CA THR A 130 -26.39 0.44 -8.42
C THR A 130 -26.75 1.50 -7.39
N GLY A 131 -25.78 1.94 -6.58
CA GLY A 131 -26.05 2.97 -5.58
C GLY A 131 -26.37 4.32 -6.23
N ILE A 132 -25.37 4.97 -6.80
CA ILE A 132 -25.51 6.23 -7.56
C ILE A 132 -24.95 6.02 -8.96
N GLU A 133 -25.69 6.45 -9.97
CA GLU A 133 -25.21 6.54 -11.34
C GLU A 133 -25.20 8.00 -11.81
N MET A 134 -23.97 8.49 -12.06
CA MET A 134 -23.73 9.84 -12.56
C MET A 134 -23.46 9.81 -14.05
N ARG A 135 -24.21 10.59 -14.81
CA ARG A 135 -24.07 10.75 -16.26
C ARG A 135 -23.57 12.13 -16.66
N SER A 136 -23.82 13.12 -15.81
CA SER A 136 -23.46 14.52 -16.01
C SER A 136 -23.52 15.27 -14.68
N GLY A 137 -22.98 16.49 -14.64
CA GLY A 137 -23.00 17.36 -13.47
C GLY A 137 -22.00 16.96 -12.38
N THR A 138 -22.29 17.37 -11.14
CA THR A 138 -21.36 17.20 -10.02
C THR A 138 -21.99 16.41 -8.89
N LEU A 139 -21.31 15.32 -8.48
CA LEU A 139 -21.56 14.61 -7.24
C LEU A 139 -20.55 15.04 -6.17
N THR A 140 -21.04 15.36 -4.98
CA THR A 140 -20.22 15.52 -3.78
C THR A 140 -20.72 14.60 -2.69
N VAL A 141 -19.88 13.68 -2.21
CA VAL A 141 -20.17 12.81 -1.07
C VAL A 141 -19.36 13.28 0.13
N ASN A 142 -20.03 13.80 1.15
CA ASN A 142 -19.40 14.24 2.39
C ASN A 142 -19.46 13.17 3.48
N ALA A 143 -20.55 12.40 3.52
CA ALA A 143 -20.77 11.32 4.47
C ALA A 143 -21.91 10.41 3.99
N GLY A 144 -22.26 9.40 4.80
CA GLY A 144 -23.32 8.45 4.52
C GLY A 144 -22.80 7.12 3.96
N ALA A 145 -23.73 6.19 3.67
CA ALA A 145 -23.43 4.88 3.13
C ALA A 145 -24.03 4.73 1.74
N ILE A 146 -23.21 4.48 0.73
CA ILE A 146 -23.61 4.24 -0.65
C ILE A 146 -23.25 2.79 -0.96
N LYS A 147 -24.25 1.98 -1.32
CA LYS A 147 -24.05 0.54 -1.41
C LYS A 147 -24.68 -0.08 -2.64
N SER A 148 -23.91 -0.94 -3.33
CA SER A 148 -24.49 -1.96 -4.21
C SER A 148 -25.06 -3.11 -3.39
N THR A 149 -26.25 -3.58 -3.74
CA THR A 149 -26.93 -4.71 -3.07
C THR A 149 -26.63 -6.06 -3.72
N VAL A 150 -25.96 -6.08 -4.87
CA VAL A 150 -25.58 -7.31 -5.58
C VAL A 150 -24.08 -7.59 -5.37
N SER A 151 -23.73 -8.87 -5.45
CA SER A 151 -22.36 -9.34 -5.22
C SER A 151 -21.54 -9.50 -6.51
N THR A 152 -22.17 -9.30 -7.67
CA THR A 152 -21.53 -9.43 -8.98
C THR A 152 -21.60 -8.12 -9.73
N PHE A 153 -20.54 -7.83 -10.48
CA PHE A 153 -20.50 -6.70 -11.41
C PHE A 153 -21.00 -7.15 -12.78
N ASP A 154 -21.86 -6.32 -13.40
CA ASP A 154 -22.31 -6.49 -14.78
C ASP A 154 -22.30 -5.13 -15.48
N GLU A 155 -21.54 -5.02 -16.57
CA GLU A 155 -21.45 -3.83 -17.40
C GLU A 155 -22.37 -4.00 -18.60
N LYS A 156 -23.43 -3.20 -18.66
CA LYS A 156 -24.37 -3.19 -19.79
C LYS A 156 -24.32 -1.84 -20.48
N GLY A 157 -23.92 -1.83 -21.73
CA GLY A 157 -24.12 -0.67 -22.58
C GLY A 157 -25.60 -0.54 -22.93
N ASN A 158 -26.24 0.56 -22.56
CA ASN A 158 -27.60 0.86 -23.00
C ASN A 158 -27.79 2.36 -23.25
N GLY A 159 -28.79 2.69 -24.03
CA GLY A 159 -29.14 4.07 -24.38
C GLY A 159 -30.17 4.74 -23.48
N SER A 160 -30.64 4.10 -22.40
CA SER A 160 -31.84 4.57 -21.71
C SER A 160 -31.75 4.61 -20.18
N GLY A 161 -30.62 4.33 -19.56
CA GLY A 161 -30.55 4.38 -18.12
C GLY A 161 -29.38 3.61 -17.54
N THR A 162 -29.63 2.67 -16.66
CA THR A 162 -28.59 1.92 -15.95
C THR A 162 -27.69 1.19 -16.91
N THR A 163 -26.42 1.46 -16.82
CA THR A 163 -25.39 0.86 -17.65
C THR A 163 -24.65 -0.27 -16.95
N MET A 164 -24.67 -0.29 -15.64
CA MET A 164 -23.92 -1.26 -14.87
C MET A 164 -24.56 -1.54 -13.52
N THR A 165 -24.33 -2.72 -12.98
CA THR A 165 -24.75 -3.12 -11.64
C THR A 165 -23.56 -3.66 -10.87
N GLY A 166 -23.65 -3.73 -9.55
CA GLY A 166 -22.52 -4.12 -8.72
C GLY A 166 -21.59 -2.95 -8.38
N VAL A 167 -22.09 -1.70 -8.45
CA VAL A 167 -21.29 -0.49 -8.24
C VAL A 167 -21.96 0.41 -7.22
N ALA A 168 -21.20 0.89 -6.23
CA ALA A 168 -21.71 1.89 -5.31
C ALA A 168 -21.85 3.27 -5.99
N VAL A 169 -20.79 3.76 -6.65
CA VAL A 169 -20.81 5.00 -7.45
C VAL A 169 -20.34 4.70 -8.86
N ALA A 170 -21.25 4.68 -9.79
CA ALA A 170 -21.00 4.53 -11.21
C ALA A 170 -20.89 5.90 -11.88
N VAL A 171 -19.84 6.10 -12.68
CA VAL A 171 -19.52 7.34 -13.37
C VAL A 171 -19.40 7.04 -14.85
N SER A 172 -20.45 7.37 -15.61
CA SER A 172 -20.51 7.03 -17.03
C SER A 172 -21.27 8.09 -17.78
N GLN A 173 -20.57 8.95 -18.47
CA GLN A 173 -21.18 9.96 -19.34
C GLN A 173 -22.03 9.28 -20.41
N HIS A 174 -23.15 9.87 -20.78
CA HIS A 174 -24.06 9.29 -21.73
C HIS A 174 -24.89 10.31 -22.47
N VAL A 175 -24.83 10.29 -23.79
CA VAL A 175 -25.61 11.15 -24.69
C VAL A 175 -25.54 12.62 -24.29
N THR A 176 -24.38 13.06 -23.84
CA THR A 176 -24.17 14.44 -23.39
C THR A 176 -22.70 14.84 -23.52
N ASP A 177 -22.46 16.09 -23.88
CA ASP A 177 -21.15 16.74 -23.87
C ASP A 177 -20.88 17.51 -22.56
N LYS A 178 -21.77 17.40 -21.58
CA LYS A 178 -21.65 18.09 -20.30
C LYS A 178 -20.57 17.47 -19.43
N ASP A 179 -19.90 18.31 -18.67
CA ASP A 179 -18.89 17.87 -17.72
C ASP A 179 -19.48 17.01 -16.61
N LEU A 180 -18.68 16.06 -16.15
CA LEU A 180 -19.00 15.17 -15.05
C LEU A 180 -17.89 15.24 -14.01
N LYS A 181 -18.25 15.56 -12.78
CA LYS A 181 -17.32 15.64 -11.65
C LYS A 181 -17.82 14.84 -10.46
N VAL A 182 -16.95 14.03 -9.86
CA VAL A 182 -17.24 13.32 -8.62
C VAL A 182 -16.18 13.66 -7.58
N VAL A 183 -16.63 14.13 -6.42
CA VAL A 183 -15.78 14.48 -5.27
C VAL A 183 -16.24 13.65 -4.07
N ILE A 184 -15.34 12.82 -3.55
CA ILE A 184 -15.59 12.05 -2.34
C ILE A 184 -14.73 12.63 -1.22
N ASN A 185 -15.40 13.31 -0.28
CA ASN A 185 -14.78 13.88 0.92
C ASN A 185 -14.86 12.93 2.12
N GLY A 186 -15.70 11.90 2.06
CA GLY A 186 -15.93 10.94 3.14
C GLY A 186 -17.08 9.99 2.82
N GLY A 187 -17.54 9.26 3.83
CA GLY A 187 -18.59 8.24 3.69
C GLY A 187 -18.05 6.84 3.39
N THR A 188 -18.96 5.87 3.26
CA THR A 188 -18.62 4.49 2.96
C THR A 188 -19.26 4.06 1.64
N LEU A 189 -18.46 3.59 0.72
CA LEU A 189 -18.85 3.07 -0.58
C LEU A 189 -18.61 1.57 -0.60
N THR A 190 -19.68 0.77 -0.78
CA THR A 190 -19.59 -0.71 -0.67
C THR A 190 -20.18 -1.38 -1.91
N GLY A 191 -19.46 -2.33 -2.50
CA GLY A 191 -19.92 -3.14 -3.64
C GLY A 191 -18.79 -3.94 -4.28
N PRO A 192 -19.07 -4.77 -5.28
CA PRO A 192 -18.02 -5.32 -6.14
C PRO A 192 -17.07 -4.24 -6.65
N TYR A 193 -17.62 -3.11 -7.09
CA TYR A 193 -16.91 -1.85 -7.27
C TYR A 193 -17.44 -0.79 -6.31
N ALA A 194 -16.58 -0.22 -5.51
CA ALA A 194 -16.90 0.95 -4.72
C ALA A 194 -17.04 2.20 -5.61
N LEU A 195 -16.14 2.33 -6.59
CA LEU A 195 -16.20 3.38 -7.62
C LEU A 195 -15.82 2.76 -8.97
N TYR A 196 -16.60 3.03 -10.00
CA TYR A 196 -16.32 2.60 -11.36
C TYR A 196 -16.55 3.74 -12.35
N GLU A 197 -15.50 4.21 -13.03
CA GLU A 197 -15.57 5.23 -14.07
C GLU A 197 -15.22 4.62 -15.42
N LYS A 198 -16.18 4.62 -16.33
CA LYS A 198 -15.95 4.27 -17.73
C LYS A 198 -17.04 4.87 -18.59
N ASP A 199 -16.63 5.63 -19.57
CA ASP A 199 -17.51 6.11 -20.60
C ASP A 199 -17.67 5.04 -21.69
N LEU A 200 -18.86 4.44 -21.75
CA LEU A 200 -19.19 3.39 -22.70
C LEU A 200 -19.50 3.92 -24.11
N GLN A 201 -19.75 5.22 -24.25
CA GLN A 201 -20.17 5.84 -25.50
C GLN A 201 -19.16 6.82 -26.08
N ASN A 202 -18.00 6.97 -25.41
CA ASN A 202 -16.92 7.88 -25.82
C ASN A 202 -17.39 9.35 -25.99
N GLU A 203 -18.18 9.83 -25.04
CA GLU A 203 -18.68 11.20 -25.02
C GLU A 203 -17.52 12.20 -24.75
N THR A 204 -17.70 13.44 -25.21
CA THR A 204 -16.61 14.42 -25.25
C THR A 204 -16.49 15.31 -24.03
N GLY A 205 -17.47 15.32 -23.13
CA GLY A 205 -17.41 16.10 -21.89
C GLY A 205 -16.29 15.64 -20.95
N THR A 206 -15.78 16.55 -20.14
CA THR A 206 -14.71 16.26 -19.17
C THR A 206 -15.19 15.30 -18.09
N LYS A 207 -14.36 14.37 -17.69
CA LYS A 207 -14.57 13.49 -16.53
C LYS A 207 -13.52 13.84 -15.49
N ALA A 208 -13.94 14.12 -14.28
CA ALA A 208 -13.05 14.44 -13.17
C ALA A 208 -13.42 13.67 -11.90
N LEU A 209 -12.46 12.98 -11.32
CA LEU A 209 -12.61 12.30 -10.04
C LEU A 209 -11.69 12.96 -9.02
N GLU A 210 -12.13 13.03 -7.76
CA GLU A 210 -11.34 13.47 -6.63
C GLU A 210 -11.76 12.70 -5.37
N ILE A 211 -10.86 11.90 -4.82
CA ILE A 211 -11.06 11.19 -3.56
C ILE A 211 -10.14 11.81 -2.53
N LYS A 212 -10.71 12.52 -1.54
CA LYS A 212 -9.97 13.13 -0.44
C LYS A 212 -9.91 12.24 0.79
N ASP A 213 -11.02 11.53 1.06
CA ASP A 213 -11.17 10.63 2.19
C ASP A 213 -12.38 9.71 1.95
N GLY A 214 -12.61 8.74 2.85
CA GLY A 214 -13.73 7.81 2.80
C GLY A 214 -13.27 6.35 2.94
N ILE A 215 -14.24 5.46 3.05
CA ILE A 215 -14.04 4.01 3.14
C ILE A 215 -14.59 3.36 1.86
N PHE A 216 -13.73 2.62 1.17
CA PHE A 216 -14.02 1.97 -0.10
C PHE A 216 -13.93 0.45 0.07
N GLU A 217 -15.09 -0.17 0.24
CA GLU A 217 -15.24 -1.63 0.38
C GLU A 217 -15.58 -2.24 -0.98
N GLY A 218 -14.57 -2.48 -1.79
CA GLY A 218 -14.65 -2.98 -3.16
C GLY A 218 -13.58 -2.36 -4.05
N GLN A 219 -13.59 -2.74 -5.32
CA GLN A 219 -12.63 -2.25 -6.29
C GLN A 219 -12.86 -0.78 -6.63
N VAL A 220 -11.78 -0.11 -7.00
CA VAL A 220 -11.81 1.24 -7.59
C VAL A 220 -11.24 1.14 -9.00
N TYR A 221 -11.98 1.64 -9.98
CA TYR A 221 -11.55 1.63 -11.37
C TYR A 221 -11.87 2.96 -12.06
N SER A 222 -10.92 3.45 -12.83
CA SER A 222 -11.14 4.55 -13.76
C SER A 222 -10.41 4.29 -15.08
N LYS A 223 -11.14 4.42 -16.18
CA LYS A 223 -10.57 4.34 -17.52
C LYS A 223 -9.93 5.66 -17.95
N ASN A 224 -10.53 6.78 -17.55
CA ASN A 224 -10.21 8.09 -18.13
C ASN A 224 -9.51 9.04 -17.14
N CYS A 225 -9.58 8.79 -15.83
CA CYS A 225 -9.02 9.67 -14.81
C CYS A 225 -7.78 9.05 -14.16
N THR A 226 -6.79 9.89 -13.91
CA THR A 226 -5.57 9.57 -13.17
C THR A 226 -5.33 10.61 -12.07
N ALA A 227 -4.45 10.31 -11.11
CA ALA A 227 -4.07 11.22 -10.03
C ALA A 227 -5.28 11.81 -9.27
N PHE A 228 -6.25 10.97 -8.92
CA PHE A 228 -7.49 11.40 -8.28
C PHE A 228 -7.63 10.95 -6.81
N ILE A 229 -6.79 10.02 -6.33
CA ILE A 229 -6.79 9.56 -4.95
C ILE A 229 -5.78 10.37 -4.15
N LYS A 230 -6.29 11.16 -3.21
CA LYS A 230 -5.49 11.92 -2.25
C LYS A 230 -5.43 11.24 -0.87
N GLY A 231 -6.47 10.52 -0.50
CA GLY A 231 -6.58 9.82 0.79
C GLY A 231 -7.71 8.81 0.79
N GLY A 232 -7.96 8.21 1.95
CA GLY A 232 -9.03 7.24 2.17
C GLY A 232 -8.51 5.85 2.56
N THR A 233 -9.45 4.99 2.94
CA THR A 233 -9.20 3.60 3.31
C THR A 233 -9.86 2.67 2.30
N PHE A 234 -9.08 1.74 1.75
CA PHE A 234 -9.49 0.84 0.69
C PHE A 234 -9.36 -0.61 1.14
N SER A 235 -10.29 -1.46 0.72
CA SER A 235 -10.24 -2.90 1.02
C SER A 235 -9.65 -3.73 -0.13
N ASP A 236 -9.33 -3.11 -1.25
CA ASP A 236 -8.86 -3.78 -2.46
C ASP A 236 -7.64 -3.07 -3.05
N VAL A 237 -6.70 -3.85 -3.57
CA VAL A 237 -5.44 -3.36 -4.16
C VAL A 237 -5.62 -2.60 -5.48
N SER A 238 -6.80 -2.59 -6.06
CA SER A 238 -7.08 -1.81 -7.29
C SER A 238 -6.80 -0.31 -7.15
N ALA A 239 -6.80 0.22 -5.91
CA ALA A 239 -6.33 1.59 -5.64
C ALA A 239 -4.83 1.79 -5.92
N LEU A 240 -4.04 0.71 -5.95
CA LEU A 240 -2.62 0.69 -6.31
C LEU A 240 -2.40 0.38 -7.81
N GLU A 241 -3.38 0.67 -8.66
CA GLU A 241 -3.21 0.48 -10.11
C GLU A 241 -1.97 1.20 -10.60
N SER A 242 -1.09 0.45 -11.29
CA SER A 242 0.19 0.96 -11.73
C SER A 242 0.38 0.81 -13.25
N LYS A 243 1.02 1.81 -13.83
CA LYS A 243 1.48 1.77 -15.23
C LYS A 243 2.96 2.13 -15.24
N GLU A 244 3.79 1.26 -15.81
CA GLU A 244 5.24 1.45 -15.81
C GLU A 244 5.78 1.69 -14.38
N ARG A 245 5.19 1.00 -13.39
CA ARG A 245 5.41 1.13 -11.95
C ARG A 245 4.88 2.41 -11.28
N ALA A 246 4.45 3.41 -12.02
CA ALA A 246 3.81 4.59 -11.43
C ALA A 246 2.40 4.26 -10.94
N LEU A 247 2.06 4.62 -9.71
CA LEU A 247 0.70 4.48 -9.15
C LEU A 247 -0.20 5.55 -9.79
N ILE A 248 -0.90 5.18 -10.84
CA ILE A 248 -1.58 6.13 -11.72
C ILE A 248 -2.80 6.81 -11.09
N TYR A 249 -3.38 6.22 -10.05
CA TYR A 249 -4.54 6.82 -9.38
C TYR A 249 -4.17 7.76 -8.22
N LEU A 250 -2.96 7.64 -7.67
CA LEU A 250 -2.53 8.44 -6.54
C LEU A 250 -2.05 9.84 -6.99
N THR A 251 -2.41 10.86 -6.21
CA THR A 251 -1.78 12.18 -6.32
C THR A 251 -0.35 12.15 -5.76
N ASP A 252 0.44 13.16 -6.08
CA ASP A 252 1.83 13.24 -5.61
C ASP A 252 1.96 13.33 -4.08
N ASP A 253 0.91 13.82 -3.40
CA ASP A 253 0.85 13.98 -1.94
C ASP A 253 -0.11 12.99 -1.27
N ALA A 254 -0.48 11.90 -1.95
CA ALA A 254 -1.45 10.93 -1.46
C ALA A 254 -1.06 10.27 -0.13
N LYS A 255 -2.05 10.07 0.73
CA LYS A 255 -1.95 9.32 1.99
C LYS A 255 -2.99 8.21 1.97
N LEU A 256 -2.58 7.06 1.46
CA LEU A 256 -3.43 5.91 1.25
C LEU A 256 -3.33 4.92 2.41
N SER A 257 -4.46 4.37 2.81
CA SER A 257 -4.52 3.20 3.69
C SER A 257 -5.28 2.06 3.01
N LEU A 258 -4.70 0.86 3.02
CA LEU A 258 -5.39 -0.37 2.61
C LEU A 258 -5.55 -1.29 3.81
N VAL A 259 -6.71 -1.97 3.87
CA VAL A 259 -6.94 -3.11 4.78
C VAL A 259 -7.45 -4.26 3.93
N LEU A 260 -6.63 -5.28 3.73
CA LEU A 260 -6.94 -6.34 2.78
C LEU A 260 -8.08 -7.25 3.28
N GLY A 261 -9.09 -7.46 2.45
CA GLY A 261 -10.18 -8.40 2.71
C GLY A 261 -9.89 -9.84 2.26
N LYS A 262 -8.93 -10.02 1.36
CA LYS A 262 -8.54 -11.30 0.73
C LYS A 262 -7.08 -11.28 0.32
N ASP A 263 -6.53 -12.43 -0.03
CA ASP A 263 -5.23 -12.52 -0.70
C ASP A 263 -5.28 -11.75 -2.03
N CYS A 264 -4.23 -10.99 -2.33
CA CYS A 264 -4.19 -10.11 -3.48
C CYS A 264 -2.84 -10.21 -4.19
N THR A 265 -2.89 -9.97 -5.50
CA THR A 265 -1.68 -9.81 -6.33
C THR A 265 -1.57 -8.35 -6.77
N VAL A 266 -0.38 -7.78 -6.67
CA VAL A 266 -0.07 -6.43 -7.15
C VAL A 266 1.09 -6.47 -8.14
N SER A 267 1.04 -5.61 -9.14
CA SER A 267 2.21 -5.33 -9.96
C SER A 267 3.22 -4.50 -9.17
N PRO A 268 4.51 -4.58 -9.49
CA PRO A 268 5.53 -3.72 -8.90
C PRO A 268 5.17 -2.24 -9.04
N PHE A 269 5.34 -1.47 -7.97
CA PHE A 269 5.00 -0.05 -7.94
C PHE A 269 6.07 0.81 -7.26
N ILE A 270 5.95 2.12 -7.44
CA ILE A 270 6.84 3.13 -6.87
C ILE A 270 6.03 4.00 -5.90
N VAL A 271 6.54 4.15 -4.67
CA VAL A 271 6.06 5.14 -3.71
C VAL A 271 6.96 6.37 -3.82
N LEU A 272 6.41 7.47 -4.32
CA LEU A 272 7.15 8.70 -4.57
C LEU A 272 7.31 9.57 -3.32
N GLU A 273 8.17 10.57 -3.39
CA GLU A 273 8.33 11.60 -2.36
C GLU A 273 6.96 12.20 -2.01
N SER A 274 6.74 12.44 -0.73
CA SER A 274 5.48 12.91 -0.15
C SER A 274 4.30 11.92 -0.15
N GLN A 275 4.37 10.81 -0.88
CA GLN A 275 3.36 9.75 -0.78
C GLN A 275 3.54 8.92 0.49
N VAL A 276 2.43 8.56 1.11
CA VAL A 276 2.37 7.64 2.25
C VAL A 276 1.41 6.51 1.89
N VAL A 277 1.93 5.30 1.84
CA VAL A 277 1.15 4.09 1.55
C VAL A 277 1.24 3.15 2.75
N ASN A 278 0.12 2.94 3.42
CA ASN A 278 -0.01 2.02 4.53
C ASN A 278 -0.87 0.83 4.09
N ILE A 279 -0.38 -0.37 4.25
CA ILE A 279 -1.11 -1.60 3.90
C ILE A 279 -1.14 -2.52 5.13
N ASP A 280 -2.31 -2.64 5.72
CA ASP A 280 -2.61 -3.70 6.68
C ASP A 280 -3.04 -4.94 5.89
N LEU A 281 -2.20 -5.95 5.91
CA LEU A 281 -2.47 -7.21 5.22
C LEU A 281 -3.58 -8.02 5.92
N ASN A 282 -3.93 -7.68 7.16
CA ASN A 282 -5.04 -8.31 7.90
C ASN A 282 -4.99 -9.84 7.83
N LYS A 283 -3.82 -10.42 8.08
CA LYS A 283 -3.52 -11.87 7.98
C LYS A 283 -3.62 -12.45 6.56
N LYS A 284 -3.66 -11.64 5.53
CA LYS A 284 -3.71 -12.07 4.13
C LYS A 284 -2.32 -12.09 3.52
N THR A 285 -2.26 -12.59 2.31
CA THR A 285 -1.03 -12.66 1.51
C THR A 285 -1.07 -11.61 0.40
N LEU A 286 -0.04 -10.78 0.36
CA LEU A 286 0.27 -9.91 -0.76
C LEU A 286 1.30 -10.60 -1.65
N ILE A 287 0.91 -10.91 -2.88
CA ILE A 287 1.77 -11.50 -3.89
C ILE A 287 2.23 -10.38 -4.82
N ILE A 288 3.53 -10.24 -5.00
CA ILE A 288 4.10 -9.29 -5.96
C ILE A 288 4.27 -10.03 -7.28
N ASP A 289 3.58 -9.55 -8.33
CA ASP A 289 3.61 -10.17 -9.67
C ASP A 289 4.94 -9.86 -10.38
N ASP A 290 5.68 -10.90 -10.72
CA ASP A 290 7.00 -10.86 -11.34
C ASP A 290 7.00 -10.85 -12.88
N LYS A 291 5.84 -10.76 -13.52
CA LYS A 291 5.70 -10.82 -14.99
C LYS A 291 6.30 -9.63 -15.75
N ILE A 292 6.77 -8.61 -15.06
CA ILE A 292 7.47 -7.49 -15.68
C ILE A 292 8.94 -7.88 -15.83
N GLU A 293 9.44 -7.91 -17.07
CA GLU A 293 10.86 -8.16 -17.36
C GLU A 293 11.78 -7.27 -16.51
N GLY A 294 12.71 -7.89 -15.81
CA GLY A 294 13.66 -7.24 -14.91
C GLY A 294 13.30 -7.45 -13.44
N ARG A 295 14.25 -7.08 -12.57
CA ARG A 295 14.16 -7.25 -11.13
C ARG A 295 12.91 -6.59 -10.55
N THR A 296 12.09 -7.38 -9.92
CA THR A 296 10.80 -6.97 -9.39
C THR A 296 10.98 -6.31 -8.03
N PHE A 297 10.72 -4.99 -7.93
CA PHE A 297 10.78 -4.27 -6.66
C PHE A 297 9.53 -3.45 -6.43
N ILE A 298 9.09 -3.38 -5.18
CA ILE A 298 8.43 -2.18 -4.70
C ILE A 298 9.54 -1.16 -4.42
N LEU A 299 9.53 -0.03 -5.14
CA LEU A 299 10.52 1.01 -4.97
C LEU A 299 9.97 2.13 -4.09
N VAL A 300 10.64 2.41 -2.97
CA VAL A 300 10.34 3.57 -2.14
C VAL A 300 11.30 4.70 -2.53
N LYS A 301 10.79 5.67 -3.30
CA LYS A 301 11.57 6.80 -3.82
C LYS A 301 11.23 8.08 -3.05
N GLY A 302 11.73 8.18 -1.81
CA GLY A 302 11.55 9.33 -0.95
C GLY A 302 10.23 9.36 -0.15
N GLY A 303 9.27 8.49 -0.47
CA GLY A 303 8.00 8.34 0.25
C GLY A 303 8.09 7.41 1.46
N SER A 304 6.93 7.04 1.99
CA SER A 304 6.80 6.12 3.11
C SER A 304 5.92 4.94 2.76
N LEU A 305 6.45 3.73 2.95
CA LEU A 305 5.71 2.47 2.84
C LEU A 305 5.67 1.79 4.20
N LYS A 306 4.47 1.46 4.66
CA LYS A 306 4.25 0.65 5.86
C LYS A 306 3.41 -0.57 5.50
N LEU A 307 3.87 -1.76 5.92
CA LEU A 307 3.17 -3.03 5.74
C LEU A 307 3.02 -3.68 7.10
N THR A 308 1.80 -4.12 7.43
CA THR A 308 1.52 -4.74 8.72
C THR A 308 0.74 -6.04 8.58
N ASP A 309 1.00 -6.96 9.50
CA ASP A 309 0.11 -8.06 9.92
C ASP A 309 -0.29 -9.05 8.81
N GLY A 310 0.67 -9.71 8.17
CA GLY A 310 0.39 -10.74 7.15
C GLY A 310 1.61 -11.27 6.42
N ASN A 311 1.39 -11.77 5.20
CA ASN A 311 2.42 -12.43 4.42
C ASN A 311 2.73 -11.65 3.15
N ILE A 312 4.00 -11.64 2.76
CA ILE A 312 4.45 -11.13 1.45
C ILE A 312 5.21 -12.26 0.75
N THR A 313 4.86 -12.50 -0.50
CA THR A 313 5.59 -13.43 -1.36
C THR A 313 6.06 -12.70 -2.61
N ASP A 314 7.34 -12.85 -2.90
CA ASP A 314 8.00 -12.27 -4.07
C ASP A 314 8.93 -13.32 -4.66
N ASN A 315 8.96 -13.46 -5.97
CA ASN A 315 9.78 -14.47 -6.64
C ASN A 315 11.17 -13.96 -7.02
N GLU A 316 11.42 -12.64 -7.00
CA GLU A 316 12.69 -12.11 -7.42
C GLU A 316 13.36 -11.20 -6.38
N MET A 317 13.09 -9.93 -6.36
CA MET A 317 13.80 -8.99 -5.50
C MET A 317 12.83 -8.04 -4.81
N GLY A 318 12.88 -7.99 -3.52
CA GLY A 318 11.95 -7.41 -2.62
C GLY A 318 11.64 -5.92 -2.66
N ILE A 319 11.78 -5.27 -1.51
CA ILE A 319 11.46 -3.86 -1.33
C ILE A 319 12.75 -3.06 -1.33
N SER A 320 12.88 -2.06 -2.20
CA SER A 320 14.06 -1.19 -2.27
C SER A 320 13.77 0.25 -1.87
N LEU A 321 14.61 0.80 -1.00
CA LEU A 321 14.69 2.22 -0.73
C LEU A 321 15.63 2.83 -1.78
N ALA A 322 15.06 3.51 -2.77
CA ALA A 322 15.74 3.88 -4.00
C ALA A 322 15.96 5.39 -4.19
N ALA A 323 15.66 6.19 -3.17
CA ALA A 323 15.95 7.63 -3.14
C ALA A 323 16.11 8.12 -1.70
N ASP A 324 16.65 9.31 -1.54
CA ASP A 324 16.82 9.97 -0.24
C ASP A 324 15.47 10.10 0.49
N ASN A 325 15.53 10.09 1.81
CA ASN A 325 14.38 10.22 2.72
C ASN A 325 13.35 9.07 2.66
N ALA A 326 13.59 8.02 1.86
CA ALA A 326 12.71 6.86 1.78
C ALA A 326 12.56 6.15 3.14
N LYS A 327 11.32 5.74 3.46
CA LYS A 327 10.99 5.07 4.72
C LYS A 327 10.25 3.77 4.46
N LEU A 328 10.70 2.71 5.11
CA LEU A 328 10.06 1.41 5.12
C LEU A 328 9.82 0.96 6.57
N GLU A 329 8.60 0.55 6.86
CA GLU A 329 8.22 -0.10 8.12
C GLU A 329 7.50 -1.41 7.84
N LEU A 330 8.00 -2.51 8.40
CA LEU A 330 7.36 -3.83 8.40
C LEU A 330 7.09 -4.22 9.85
N ASP A 331 5.84 -4.56 10.18
CA ASP A 331 5.45 -4.99 11.52
C ASP A 331 4.50 -6.19 11.47
N GLY A 332 4.87 -7.30 12.07
CA GLY A 332 4.09 -8.54 12.02
C GLY A 332 4.06 -9.19 10.62
N ILE A 333 5.12 -9.02 9.84
CA ILE A 333 5.20 -9.50 8.46
C ILE A 333 6.01 -10.80 8.36
N VAL A 334 5.47 -11.77 7.63
CA VAL A 334 6.24 -12.91 7.12
C VAL A 334 6.53 -12.65 5.65
N TYR A 335 7.77 -12.29 5.34
CA TYR A 335 8.20 -11.99 3.98
C TYR A 335 9.11 -13.09 3.45
N LYS A 336 8.80 -13.58 2.27
CA LYS A 336 9.58 -14.61 1.58
C LYS A 336 9.91 -14.16 0.16
N ALA A 337 11.18 -13.82 -0.07
CA ALA A 337 11.77 -13.61 -1.39
C ALA A 337 12.47 -14.91 -1.82
N THR A 338 12.05 -15.51 -2.94
CA THR A 338 12.37 -16.93 -3.25
C THR A 338 13.46 -17.12 -4.29
N ALA A 339 13.80 -16.12 -5.09
CA ALA A 339 14.89 -16.24 -6.06
C ALA A 339 16.25 -16.36 -5.36
N ALA A 340 17.17 -17.09 -6.00
CA ALA A 340 18.49 -17.36 -5.43
C ALA A 340 19.33 -16.10 -5.19
N ASP A 341 19.11 -15.03 -5.98
CA ASP A 341 19.77 -13.72 -5.87
C ASP A 341 18.86 -12.64 -5.26
N ALA A 342 17.72 -13.04 -4.66
CA ALA A 342 16.77 -12.10 -4.07
C ALA A 342 17.33 -11.44 -2.82
N ALA A 343 17.21 -10.12 -2.75
CA ALA A 343 17.31 -9.37 -1.50
C ALA A 343 15.91 -9.09 -0.96
N GLY A 344 15.64 -9.38 0.31
CA GLY A 344 14.35 -9.08 0.92
C GLY A 344 14.12 -7.58 1.04
N ILE A 345 15.02 -6.88 1.71
CA ILE A 345 15.03 -5.42 1.84
C ILE A 345 16.36 -4.89 1.33
N LEU A 346 16.30 -3.96 0.40
CA LEU A 346 17.46 -3.30 -0.17
C LEU A 346 17.41 -1.80 0.07
N ASN A 347 18.47 -1.23 0.65
CA ASN A 347 18.74 0.21 0.59
C ASN A 347 19.73 0.45 -0.55
N ASP A 348 19.28 1.15 -1.58
CA ASP A 348 20.09 1.33 -2.80
C ASP A 348 21.35 2.16 -2.52
N LYS A 349 22.28 2.11 -3.45
CA LYS A 349 23.56 2.84 -3.33
C LYS A 349 23.34 4.35 -3.29
N ASN A 350 24.15 5.02 -2.48
CA ASN A 350 24.26 6.48 -2.40
C ASN A 350 23.00 7.22 -1.89
N VAL A 351 21.97 6.52 -1.43
CA VAL A 351 20.81 7.18 -0.84
C VAL A 351 21.08 7.60 0.61
N GLN A 352 20.48 8.71 1.03
CA GLN A 352 20.69 9.33 2.33
C GLN A 352 19.41 9.51 3.11
N ASN A 353 19.53 9.58 4.44
CA ASN A 353 18.41 9.79 5.36
C ASN A 353 17.28 8.77 5.24
N THR A 354 17.62 7.55 4.83
CA THR A 354 16.64 6.47 4.72
C THR A 354 16.35 5.84 6.09
N SER A 355 15.22 5.17 6.20
CA SER A 355 14.81 4.46 7.41
C SER A 355 14.24 3.09 7.10
N ILE A 356 14.79 2.06 7.73
CA ILE A 356 14.27 0.68 7.71
C ILE A 356 13.89 0.30 9.13
N ILE A 357 12.62 -0.01 9.35
CA ILE A 357 12.09 -0.49 10.63
C ILE A 357 11.44 -1.83 10.40
N VAL A 358 11.90 -2.87 11.09
CA VAL A 358 11.33 -4.22 11.01
C VAL A 358 11.05 -4.71 12.42
N LYS A 359 9.79 -5.02 12.71
CA LYS A 359 9.33 -5.47 14.02
C LYS A 359 8.49 -6.73 13.89
N ASN A 360 8.60 -7.62 14.88
CA ASN A 360 7.74 -8.80 15.01
C ASN A 360 7.63 -9.62 13.72
N SER A 361 8.69 -9.67 12.90
CA SER A 361 8.64 -10.11 11.52
C SER A 361 9.66 -11.22 11.23
N THR A 362 9.40 -11.96 10.17
CA THR A 362 10.35 -12.95 9.62
C THR A 362 10.64 -12.61 8.16
N ILE A 363 11.92 -12.38 7.83
CA ILE A 363 12.37 -12.08 6.48
C ILE A 363 13.26 -13.23 6.00
N THR A 364 12.83 -13.89 4.94
CA THR A 364 13.60 -14.99 4.32
C THR A 364 13.96 -14.62 2.89
N SER A 365 15.22 -14.79 2.50
CA SER A 365 15.65 -14.45 1.14
C SER A 365 16.74 -15.39 0.62
N GLY A 366 16.86 -15.44 -0.71
CA GLY A 366 17.86 -16.26 -1.38
C GLY A 366 19.28 -15.70 -1.27
N TYR A 367 19.44 -14.37 -1.10
CA TYR A 367 20.75 -13.73 -1.07
C TYR A 367 20.97 -12.93 0.23
N TYR A 368 20.28 -11.80 0.40
CA TYR A 368 20.32 -10.96 1.61
C TYR A 368 18.93 -10.74 2.19
N ALA A 369 18.75 -10.90 3.51
CA ALA A 369 17.47 -10.55 4.11
C ALA A 369 17.33 -9.03 4.26
N VAL A 370 18.36 -8.35 4.75
CA VAL A 370 18.46 -6.88 4.76
C VAL A 370 19.82 -6.47 4.21
N ASN A 371 19.82 -5.62 3.22
CA ASN A 371 21.03 -5.16 2.55
C ASN A 371 21.08 -3.65 2.38
N THR A 372 22.20 -3.04 2.68
CA THR A 372 22.52 -1.68 2.23
C THR A 372 23.69 -1.72 1.25
N ASN A 373 23.47 -1.23 0.05
CA ASN A 373 24.46 -1.35 -1.02
C ASN A 373 25.37 -0.12 -1.14
N ALA A 374 26.67 -0.35 -1.32
CA ALA A 374 27.66 0.71 -1.53
C ALA A 374 28.56 0.35 -2.72
N HIS A 375 28.46 1.10 -3.79
CA HIS A 375 29.27 0.88 -4.99
C HIS A 375 30.26 2.01 -5.30
N THR A 376 30.32 3.04 -4.47
CA THR A 376 31.16 4.21 -4.74
C THR A 376 32.27 4.37 -3.70
N ASN A 377 33.38 4.93 -4.13
CA ASN A 377 34.46 5.37 -3.25
C ASN A 377 34.69 6.89 -3.48
N PRO A 378 34.51 7.76 -2.48
CA PRO A 378 34.12 7.44 -1.11
C PRO A 378 32.69 6.93 -1.03
N VAL A 379 32.40 6.05 -0.10
CA VAL A 379 31.05 5.60 0.20
C VAL A 379 30.26 6.76 0.75
N VAL A 380 29.11 7.03 0.16
CA VAL A 380 28.15 8.03 0.65
C VAL A 380 26.84 7.35 0.96
N GLY A 381 26.11 7.93 1.89
CA GLY A 381 24.82 7.43 2.31
C GLY A 381 24.67 7.49 3.82
N SER A 382 23.46 7.40 4.29
CA SER A 382 23.13 7.25 5.71
C SER A 382 21.79 6.54 5.83
N THR A 383 21.71 5.62 6.76
CA THR A 383 20.46 4.90 7.00
C THR A 383 20.26 4.69 8.49
N LYS A 384 19.01 4.78 8.93
CA LYS A 384 18.59 4.31 10.25
C LYS A 384 17.95 2.95 10.10
N ILE A 385 18.45 1.95 10.82
CA ILE A 385 17.92 0.59 10.83
C ILE A 385 17.49 0.25 12.26
N VAL A 386 16.25 -0.17 12.43
CA VAL A 386 15.69 -0.65 13.70
C VAL A 386 15.09 -2.03 13.47
N LEU A 387 15.65 -3.04 14.12
CA LEU A 387 15.22 -4.43 14.03
C LEU A 387 14.84 -4.90 15.43
N GLU A 388 13.59 -5.28 15.63
CA GLU A 388 13.06 -5.67 16.94
C GLU A 388 12.23 -6.96 16.82
N ASN A 389 12.42 -7.91 17.74
CA ASN A 389 11.63 -9.14 17.85
C ASN A 389 11.49 -9.89 16.52
N SER A 390 12.55 -9.96 15.71
CA SER A 390 12.44 -10.39 14.31
C SER A 390 13.48 -11.45 13.93
N HIS A 391 13.18 -12.20 12.86
CA HIS A 391 14.01 -13.30 12.34
C HIS A 391 14.45 -13.01 10.91
N PHE A 392 15.75 -13.07 10.67
CA PHE A 392 16.36 -12.80 9.37
C PHE A 392 17.12 -14.03 8.89
N ILE A 393 16.70 -14.59 7.76
CA ILE A 393 17.24 -15.82 7.21
C ILE A 393 17.65 -15.56 5.76
N ALA A 394 18.88 -15.82 5.43
CA ALA A 394 19.36 -15.69 4.06
C ALA A 394 20.28 -16.85 3.69
N THR A 395 20.33 -17.16 2.40
CA THR A 395 21.29 -18.17 1.91
C THR A 395 22.73 -17.64 1.99
N GLU A 396 22.93 -16.34 1.76
CA GLU A 396 24.25 -15.71 1.82
C GLU A 396 24.47 -15.00 3.17
N THR A 397 24.04 -13.76 3.29
CA THR A 397 24.23 -12.94 4.49
C THR A 397 22.89 -12.37 4.97
N ALA A 398 22.51 -12.63 6.21
CA ALA A 398 21.21 -12.19 6.71
C ALA A 398 21.13 -10.66 6.87
N LEU A 399 22.18 -10.03 7.38
CA LEU A 399 22.27 -8.58 7.50
C LEU A 399 23.59 -8.06 6.88
N LEU A 400 23.48 -7.35 5.77
CA LEU A 400 24.63 -6.71 5.13
C LEU A 400 24.52 -5.18 5.22
N VAL A 401 25.36 -4.54 6.03
CA VAL A 401 25.40 -3.09 6.16
C VAL A 401 26.70 -2.56 5.58
N ASN A 402 26.61 -1.93 4.42
CA ASN A 402 27.75 -1.45 3.63
C ASN A 402 27.89 0.08 3.58
N ILE A 403 26.91 0.82 4.10
CA ILE A 403 26.95 2.29 4.16
C ILE A 403 26.90 2.76 5.62
N PRO A 404 27.39 3.96 5.93
CA PRO A 404 27.30 4.49 7.29
C PRO A 404 25.88 4.50 7.81
N SER A 405 25.64 3.82 8.92
CA SER A 405 24.30 3.58 9.44
C SER A 405 24.23 3.76 10.94
N THR A 406 23.04 4.09 11.44
CA THR A 406 22.70 3.95 12.86
C THR A 406 21.79 2.75 13.00
N VAL A 407 22.26 1.69 13.62
CA VAL A 407 21.59 0.40 13.67
C VAL A 407 21.27 0.02 15.11
N ASN A 408 20.02 -0.21 15.40
CA ASN A 408 19.54 -0.76 16.68
C ASN A 408 18.91 -2.12 16.44
N ILE A 409 19.42 -3.13 17.14
CA ILE A 409 18.94 -4.51 17.05
C ILE A 409 18.60 -4.98 18.47
N ASP A 410 17.38 -5.46 18.69
CA ASP A 410 16.96 -6.03 19.96
C ASP A 410 16.07 -7.25 19.77
N ASN A 411 16.39 -8.33 20.48
CA ASN A 411 15.66 -9.60 20.46
C ASN A 411 15.45 -10.15 19.04
N CYS A 412 16.53 -10.22 18.24
CA CYS A 412 16.49 -10.70 16.86
C CYS A 412 17.34 -11.94 16.66
N THR A 413 17.03 -12.70 15.61
CA THR A 413 17.86 -13.82 15.16
C THR A 413 18.30 -13.62 13.71
N PHE A 414 19.56 -13.94 13.42
CA PHE A 414 20.14 -13.85 12.08
C PHE A 414 20.79 -15.18 11.71
N SER A 415 20.52 -15.66 10.50
CA SER A 415 21.12 -16.90 9.99
C SER A 415 21.51 -16.74 8.52
N GLY A 416 22.77 -17.08 8.20
CA GLY A 416 23.32 -17.04 6.84
C GLY A 416 24.45 -18.05 6.65
N ASN A 417 24.81 -18.35 5.40
CA ASN A 417 25.86 -19.32 5.09
C ASN A 417 27.25 -18.69 4.91
N HIS A 418 27.32 -17.38 4.60
CA HIS A 418 28.59 -16.65 4.52
C HIS A 418 28.83 -15.80 5.75
N GLN A 419 27.81 -15.06 6.20
CA GLN A 419 27.78 -14.34 7.47
C GLN A 419 26.34 -14.32 7.99
N ALA A 420 26.17 -14.33 9.30
CA ALA A 420 24.91 -13.90 9.87
C ALA A 420 24.78 -12.38 9.80
N ALA A 421 25.87 -11.65 9.99
CA ALA A 421 25.91 -10.20 9.77
C ALA A 421 27.26 -9.70 9.26
N PHE A 422 27.22 -8.67 8.41
CA PHE A 422 28.37 -7.85 8.03
C PHE A 422 28.08 -6.39 8.36
N LEU A 423 28.86 -5.79 9.25
CA LEU A 423 28.66 -4.48 9.85
C LEU A 423 29.80 -3.53 9.48
N ARG A 424 29.53 -2.53 8.66
CA ARG A 424 30.54 -1.63 8.13
C ARG A 424 30.07 -0.18 8.16
N GLY A 425 30.80 0.65 8.90
CA GLY A 425 30.53 2.09 9.03
C GLY A 425 29.33 2.43 9.90
N GLY A 426 29.48 3.44 10.75
CA GLY A 426 28.43 3.92 11.62
C GLY A 426 28.39 3.29 13.01
N THR A 427 27.23 3.34 13.65
CA THR A 427 27.05 2.95 15.05
C THR A 427 25.99 1.87 15.18
N TYR A 428 26.35 0.80 15.87
CA TYR A 428 25.51 -0.39 16.08
C TYR A 428 25.31 -0.61 17.57
N THR A 429 24.06 -0.75 17.98
CA THR A 429 23.66 -1.19 19.32
C THR A 429 22.90 -2.48 19.18
N ILE A 430 23.44 -3.58 19.69
CA ILE A 430 22.88 -4.93 19.53
C ILE A 430 22.62 -5.53 20.91
N LYS A 431 21.38 -5.93 21.16
CA LYS A 431 20.95 -6.49 22.43
C LYS A 431 20.18 -7.79 22.25
N ASN A 432 20.32 -8.72 23.20
CA ASN A 432 19.49 -9.91 23.36
C ASN A 432 19.31 -10.70 22.05
N SER A 433 20.32 -10.76 21.20
CA SER A 433 20.15 -11.25 19.82
C SER A 433 21.12 -12.38 19.52
N SER A 434 20.75 -13.25 18.58
CA SER A 434 21.56 -14.37 18.17
C SER A 434 21.93 -14.32 16.68
N PHE A 435 23.17 -14.68 16.39
CA PHE A 435 23.73 -14.71 15.04
C PHE A 435 24.31 -16.11 14.78
N THR A 436 23.86 -16.75 13.72
CA THR A 436 24.31 -18.10 13.37
C THR A 436 24.88 -18.12 11.95
N LEU A 437 26.16 -18.40 11.83
CA LEU A 437 26.76 -18.80 10.57
C LEU A 437 26.52 -20.30 10.38
N LYS A 438 25.82 -20.67 9.31
CA LYS A 438 25.65 -22.07 8.89
C LYS A 438 26.70 -22.42 7.85
N ALA A 439 27.87 -22.81 8.30
CA ALA A 439 29.01 -23.17 7.44
C ALA A 439 28.80 -24.54 6.77
N GLU A 440 27.71 -24.70 6.01
CA GLU A 440 27.36 -25.93 5.32
C GLU A 440 27.91 -25.98 3.89
N LEU A 441 28.11 -24.84 3.28
CA LEU A 441 28.69 -24.74 1.96
C LEU A 441 30.22 -24.70 2.07
N GLU A 442 30.89 -25.67 1.47
CA GLU A 442 32.22 -25.42 0.98
C GLU A 442 32.12 -24.16 0.12
N SER A 443 32.58 -23.06 0.62
CA SER A 443 32.43 -21.82 -0.14
C SER A 443 33.15 -22.04 -1.46
N THR A 444 32.47 -21.92 -2.57
CA THR A 444 33.06 -21.95 -3.91
C THR A 444 34.14 -20.91 -4.09
N HIS A 445 34.28 -20.10 -3.09
CA HIS A 445 35.32 -19.15 -2.89
C HIS A 445 36.41 -19.68 -1.96
N SER A 446 36.47 -20.99 -1.74
CA SER A 446 37.45 -21.55 -0.87
C SER A 446 38.79 -21.59 -1.54
N GLU A 447 39.64 -20.91 -1.04
CA GLU A 447 41.00 -21.35 -0.90
C GLU A 447 41.45 -20.76 0.41
N ASN A 448 41.44 -21.52 1.47
CA ASN A 448 42.12 -21.32 2.74
C ASN A 448 42.27 -19.85 3.26
N ASN A 449 41.37 -18.98 2.90
CA ASN A 449 41.49 -17.61 3.23
C ASN A 449 40.15 -17.08 3.72
N HIS A 450 40.03 -16.67 4.95
CA HIS A 450 38.82 -16.09 5.53
C HIS A 450 38.39 -14.81 4.84
N MET A 451 39.21 -14.31 3.92
CA MET A 451 38.99 -13.06 3.22
C MET A 451 38.79 -13.31 1.74
N LYS A 452 37.58 -13.03 1.25
CA LYS A 452 37.28 -13.16 -0.16
C LYS A 452 36.79 -11.87 -0.77
N GLN A 453 37.05 -11.78 -2.05
CA GLN A 453 36.56 -10.69 -2.86
C GLN A 453 35.16 -11.05 -3.34
N TRP A 454 34.15 -10.30 -2.94
CA TRP A 454 32.82 -10.35 -3.52
C TRP A 454 32.84 -9.88 -4.97
N GLN A 455 31.84 -10.27 -5.77
CA GLN A 455 31.75 -9.86 -7.18
C GLN A 455 31.72 -8.34 -7.37
N ASP A 456 31.34 -7.59 -6.34
CA ASP A 456 31.33 -6.12 -6.30
C ASP A 456 32.69 -5.49 -5.92
N GLY A 457 33.74 -6.27 -5.78
CA GLY A 457 35.06 -5.80 -5.41
C GLY A 457 35.32 -5.67 -3.91
N ASN A 458 34.35 -5.95 -3.05
CA ASN A 458 34.53 -5.94 -1.60
C ASN A 458 35.21 -7.24 -1.13
N ARG A 459 36.18 -7.10 -0.23
CA ARG A 459 36.73 -8.23 0.50
C ARG A 459 36.10 -8.28 1.88
N ALA A 460 35.47 -9.39 2.20
CA ALA A 460 34.89 -9.63 3.50
C ALA A 460 35.33 -10.99 4.03
N ALA A 461 35.59 -11.09 5.31
CA ALA A 461 35.81 -12.37 5.96
C ALA A 461 34.48 -13.06 6.22
N PHE A 462 34.42 -14.37 6.02
CA PHE A 462 33.31 -15.15 6.49
C PHE A 462 33.46 -15.42 7.99
N ALA A 463 32.44 -15.06 8.71
CA ALA A 463 32.36 -15.22 10.16
C ALA A 463 30.89 -15.24 10.59
N GLY A 464 30.62 -15.58 11.83
CA GLY A 464 29.28 -15.34 12.39
C GLY A 464 28.89 -13.87 12.26
N ILE A 465 29.73 -12.97 12.76
CA ILE A 465 29.63 -11.53 12.52
C ILE A 465 30.97 -11.01 11.99
N THR A 466 30.97 -10.34 10.85
CA THR A 466 32.11 -9.59 10.34
C THR A 466 31.91 -8.11 10.64
N ILE A 467 32.88 -7.46 11.29
CA ILE A 467 32.83 -6.06 11.69
C ILE A 467 34.02 -5.33 11.06
N GLY A 468 33.73 -4.23 10.36
CA GLY A 468 34.74 -3.35 9.84
C GLY A 468 34.89 -3.35 8.34
N ASN A 469 36.09 -3.04 7.83
CA ASN A 469 36.29 -2.61 6.47
C ASN A 469 37.33 -3.43 5.71
N TYR A 470 36.91 -4.02 4.58
CA TYR A 470 37.79 -4.78 3.67
C TYR A 470 37.96 -4.17 2.28
N LEU A 471 37.50 -2.95 2.06
CA LEU A 471 37.74 -2.30 0.78
C LEU A 471 39.21 -1.98 0.57
N ASN A 472 39.63 -1.98 -0.68
CA ASN A 472 40.91 -1.46 -1.08
C ASN A 472 40.94 0.05 -0.84
N GLY A 473 41.64 0.48 0.18
CA GLY A 473 41.76 1.89 0.59
C GLY A 473 41.15 2.17 1.96
N ALA A 474 41.40 3.37 2.46
CA ALA A 474 40.91 3.80 3.76
C ALA A 474 39.42 4.05 3.72
N TYR A 475 38.67 3.40 4.62
CA TYR A 475 37.26 3.67 4.80
C TYR A 475 37.07 4.94 5.63
N GLN A 476 36.28 5.87 5.16
CA GLN A 476 36.17 7.22 5.72
C GLN A 476 35.32 7.31 6.98
N TYR A 477 34.66 6.24 7.36
CA TYR A 477 33.72 6.21 8.50
C TYR A 477 34.18 5.20 9.55
N PRO A 478 34.17 5.55 10.84
CA PRO A 478 34.43 4.60 11.91
C PRO A 478 33.27 3.59 11.99
N THR A 479 33.58 2.39 12.44
CA THR A 479 32.59 1.37 12.80
C THR A 479 32.61 1.18 14.31
N THR A 480 31.50 1.46 14.97
CA THR A 480 31.37 1.30 16.43
C THR A 480 30.24 0.33 16.73
N VAL A 481 30.56 -0.75 17.41
CA VAL A 481 29.59 -1.81 17.75
C VAL A 481 29.57 -2.03 19.25
N ALA A 482 28.38 -1.96 19.85
CA ALA A 482 28.14 -2.29 21.26
C ALA A 482 27.17 -3.46 21.35
N MET A 483 27.57 -4.52 22.08
CA MET A 483 26.82 -5.76 22.23
C MET A 483 26.50 -6.06 23.71
N THR A 484 25.28 -6.46 24.00
CA THR A 484 24.83 -6.92 25.33
C THR A 484 23.90 -8.11 25.17
N GLY A 485 24.15 -9.23 25.83
CA GLY A 485 23.32 -10.45 25.69
C GLY A 485 23.32 -11.04 24.29
N VAL A 486 24.42 -10.90 23.55
CA VAL A 486 24.53 -11.36 22.15
C VAL A 486 25.20 -12.73 22.12
N THR A 487 24.58 -13.65 21.39
CA THR A 487 25.17 -14.97 21.12
C THR A 487 25.54 -15.07 19.63
N VAL A 488 26.77 -15.47 19.35
CA VAL A 488 27.25 -15.73 18.00
C VAL A 488 27.75 -17.17 17.91
N ASN A 489 27.16 -17.96 17.02
CA ASN A 489 27.49 -19.36 16.81
C ASN A 489 27.93 -19.61 15.37
N VAL A 490 28.92 -20.48 15.21
CA VAL A 490 29.30 -21.06 13.93
C VAL A 490 29.04 -22.56 14.01
N GLU A 491 28.20 -23.05 13.12
CA GLU A 491 27.77 -24.47 13.05
C GLU A 491 27.83 -24.98 11.61
N GLY A 492 27.82 -26.28 11.43
CA GLY A 492 27.86 -26.92 10.11
C GLY A 492 29.19 -27.64 9.80
N ALA A 493 29.27 -28.23 8.62
CA ALA A 493 30.39 -29.12 8.23
C ALA A 493 31.75 -28.39 8.19
N HIS A 494 31.75 -27.09 7.94
CA HIS A 494 32.96 -26.27 7.80
C HIS A 494 33.15 -25.28 8.96
N ALA A 495 32.51 -25.50 10.10
CA ALA A 495 32.56 -24.60 11.26
C ALA A 495 33.99 -24.29 11.77
N SER A 496 34.91 -25.29 11.62
CA SER A 496 36.31 -25.11 12.01
C SER A 496 37.11 -24.14 11.12
N SER A 497 36.52 -23.66 10.03
CA SER A 497 37.18 -22.76 9.10
C SER A 497 36.86 -21.27 9.37
N PHE A 498 35.91 -20.97 10.29
CA PHE A 498 35.41 -19.61 10.44
C PHE A 498 35.31 -19.19 11.91
N PRO A 499 35.78 -17.98 12.27
CA PRO A 499 35.59 -17.44 13.60
C PRO A 499 34.12 -17.06 13.85
N ALA A 500 33.71 -17.00 15.11
CA ALA A 500 32.40 -16.48 15.48
C ALA A 500 32.33 -14.97 15.19
N VAL A 501 33.36 -14.21 15.54
CA VAL A 501 33.46 -12.78 15.25
C VAL A 501 34.77 -12.49 14.57
N HIS A 502 34.73 -11.77 13.46
CA HIS A 502 35.91 -11.25 12.79
C HIS A 502 35.87 -9.72 12.76
N VAL A 503 36.86 -9.07 13.32
CA VAL A 503 36.99 -7.61 13.41
C VAL A 503 38.18 -7.15 12.58
N CYS A 504 37.98 -6.24 11.65
CA CYS A 504 39.05 -5.77 10.81
C CYS A 504 38.98 -4.28 10.47
N ALA A 505 40.18 -3.69 10.36
CA ALA A 505 40.42 -2.44 9.67
C ALA A 505 41.51 -2.68 8.65
N ASN A 506 41.33 -2.27 7.41
CA ASN A 506 42.15 -2.72 6.29
C ASN A 506 43.45 -1.94 6.12
N ALA A 507 43.50 -0.68 6.54
CA ALA A 507 44.64 0.19 6.32
C ALA A 507 44.95 1.06 7.55
N ALA A 508 46.19 1.44 7.69
CA ALA A 508 46.66 2.27 8.81
C ALA A 508 45.97 3.65 8.91
N ASN A 509 45.46 4.15 7.81
CA ASN A 509 44.70 5.40 7.73
C ASN A 509 43.15 5.19 7.75
N ASP A 510 42.70 3.97 7.96
CA ASP A 510 41.29 3.68 8.19
C ASP A 510 40.79 4.36 9.48
N LYS A 511 39.53 4.79 9.51
CA LYS A 511 38.95 5.46 10.69
C LYS A 511 38.79 4.54 11.90
N GLY A 512 39.00 3.23 11.70
CA GLY A 512 39.05 2.24 12.75
C GLY A 512 37.74 1.59 13.11
N VAL A 513 37.86 0.57 13.93
CA VAL A 513 36.75 -0.22 14.45
C VAL A 513 36.81 -0.27 15.96
N ALA A 514 35.70 0.00 16.63
CA ALA A 514 35.55 -0.15 18.05
C ALA A 514 34.45 -1.19 18.35
N LEU A 515 34.81 -2.27 19.02
CA LEU A 515 33.89 -3.28 19.52
C LEU A 515 33.82 -3.22 21.03
N THR A 516 32.62 -3.13 21.59
CA THR A 516 32.40 -3.23 23.04
C THR A 516 31.39 -4.35 23.29
N TYR A 517 31.68 -5.24 24.20
CA TYR A 517 30.76 -6.29 24.67
C TYR A 517 30.96 -6.59 26.14
N ASP A 518 29.93 -7.06 26.80
CA ASP A 518 29.97 -7.41 28.22
C ASP A 518 29.99 -8.92 28.43
N GLY A 519 30.06 -9.35 29.67
CA GLY A 519 30.14 -10.76 30.07
C GLY A 519 28.85 -11.57 29.81
N SER A 520 27.78 -10.93 29.33
CA SER A 520 26.56 -11.63 28.90
C SER A 520 26.63 -12.11 27.45
N CYS A 521 27.67 -11.73 26.70
CA CYS A 521 27.87 -12.15 25.33
C CYS A 521 28.61 -13.50 25.25
N SER A 522 28.28 -14.31 24.26
CA SER A 522 28.89 -15.61 24.00
C SER A 522 29.26 -15.76 22.51
N PHE A 523 30.51 -16.09 22.24
CA PHE A 523 31.04 -16.27 20.89
C PHE A 523 31.60 -17.69 20.75
N THR A 524 30.95 -18.55 19.95
CA THR A 524 31.22 -19.97 19.86
C THR A 524 31.59 -20.37 18.42
N SER A 525 32.78 -20.94 18.26
CA SER A 525 33.24 -21.58 17.03
C SER A 525 34.23 -22.69 17.38
N THR A 526 34.36 -23.68 16.52
CA THR A 526 35.46 -24.67 16.55
C THR A 526 36.74 -24.14 15.90
N TYR A 527 36.66 -22.98 15.23
CA TYR A 527 37.84 -22.23 14.83
C TYR A 527 38.45 -21.50 16.04
N ASP A 528 39.77 -21.51 16.15
CA ASP A 528 40.49 -20.87 17.22
C ASP A 528 41.51 -19.85 16.64
N PRO A 529 41.39 -18.54 16.97
CA PRO A 529 40.52 -17.94 18.00
C PRO A 529 39.06 -17.74 17.54
N ALA A 530 38.09 -17.93 18.45
CA ALA A 530 36.68 -17.69 18.15
C ALA A 530 36.40 -16.20 17.85
N VAL A 531 37.22 -15.28 18.37
CA VAL A 531 37.21 -13.86 18.03
C VAL A 531 38.55 -13.49 17.41
N GLU A 532 38.51 -13.13 16.14
CA GLU A 532 39.71 -12.81 15.36
C GLU A 532 39.82 -11.32 15.11
N TYR A 533 41.01 -10.76 15.28
CA TYR A 533 41.32 -9.34 15.07
C TYR A 533 42.32 -9.19 13.92
N GLY A 534 42.01 -8.29 12.98
CA GLY A 534 42.90 -7.92 11.88
C GLY A 534 44.04 -6.95 12.34
N THR A 535 44.65 -6.29 11.40
CA THR A 535 45.99 -5.68 11.59
C THR A 535 46.02 -4.22 11.96
N ALA A 536 44.93 -3.45 11.93
CA ALA A 536 45.02 -2.02 12.14
C ALA A 536 43.80 -1.40 12.84
N ASN A 537 44.03 -0.35 13.64
CA ASN A 537 43.03 0.54 14.24
C ASN A 537 41.79 -0.15 14.88
N ILE A 538 42.05 -1.21 15.64
CA ILE A 538 40.98 -1.93 16.33
C ILE A 538 41.08 -1.69 17.83
N THR A 539 39.95 -1.33 18.45
CA THR A 539 39.79 -1.27 19.90
C THR A 539 38.71 -2.25 20.35
N VAL A 540 38.95 -2.95 21.45
CA VAL A 540 37.97 -3.85 22.06
C VAL A 540 37.83 -3.49 23.53
N ASN A 541 36.63 -3.21 23.96
CA ASN A 541 36.32 -2.74 25.32
C ASN A 541 37.15 -1.54 25.76
N GLY A 542 37.48 -0.64 24.83
CA GLY A 542 38.28 0.56 25.07
C GLY A 542 39.77 0.37 24.92
N GLU A 543 40.26 -0.87 24.85
CA GLU A 543 41.69 -1.17 24.75
C GLU A 543 42.09 -1.46 23.29
N LYS A 544 43.25 -0.99 22.87
CA LYS A 544 43.82 -1.31 21.57
C LYS A 544 44.28 -2.76 21.55
N VAL A 545 43.92 -3.49 20.49
CA VAL A 545 44.29 -4.90 20.34
C VAL A 545 45.24 -5.11 19.17
N ASP A 546 46.13 -6.07 19.33
CA ASP A 546 47.01 -6.55 18.26
C ASP A 546 46.32 -7.65 17.44
N SER A 547 46.79 -7.84 16.21
CA SER A 547 46.30 -8.88 15.34
C SER A 547 46.57 -10.28 15.94
N ASN A 548 45.53 -11.12 15.92
CA ASN A 548 45.62 -12.52 16.28
C ASN A 548 45.22 -13.45 15.10
N VAL A 549 45.15 -12.91 13.88
CA VAL A 549 44.91 -13.69 12.67
C VAL A 549 46.01 -14.75 12.52
N LYS A 550 45.64 -16.01 12.39
CA LYS A 550 46.58 -17.07 12.06
C LYS A 550 47.25 -16.77 10.73
N GLN A 551 48.58 -16.60 10.74
CA GLN A 551 49.34 -16.56 9.51
C GLN A 551 49.28 -17.95 8.89
N GLU A 552 48.78 -18.05 7.67
CA GLU A 552 48.90 -19.29 6.90
C GLU A 552 50.39 -19.59 6.74
N THR A 553 50.85 -20.69 7.34
CA THR A 553 52.16 -21.25 7.00
C THR A 553 52.03 -21.74 5.56
N SER A 554 52.66 -20.98 4.65
CA SER A 554 52.89 -21.44 3.28
C SER A 554 53.64 -22.75 3.34
N ASN A 555 52.94 -23.87 3.13
CA ASN A 555 53.56 -25.13 2.77
C ASN A 555 53.86 -25.15 1.28
#